data_798cc1f9d5cd92aa34c3eddcb961e6dd
#
_entry.id   798cc1f9d5cd92aa34c3eddcb961e6dd
#
_cell.length_a   1.000
_cell.length_b   1.000
_cell.length_c   1.000
_cell.angle_alpha   90.00
_cell.angle_beta   90.00
_cell.angle_gamma   90.00
#
_symmetry.space_group_name_H-M   'P 1'
#
loop_
_entity.id
_entity.type
_entity.pdbx_description
1 polymer ?
#
loop_
_entity_poly.entity_id
_entity_poly.type
_entity_poly.pdbx_seq_one_letter_code
_entity_poly.pdbx_strand_id
1 'polypeptide(L)'
;MKRKNKSSISQARTAYGMITPAMLIIMGLGLFPVLFTLWFSLNDVNPGSLVTKFVGLKNYAEVMSTHAFWNSLKITLYFSVVSVIIQIILGTLTALLLNQNFKGRGFVRGIILIPWAVPTIVNANLWKWIF
;
A
#
# COMPACT_ATOMS: atom_id res chain seq x y z
N MET A 1 -30.78 -13.99 35.33
CA MET A 1 -29.61 -14.07 34.44
C MET A 1 -29.85 -13.33 33.10
N LYS A 2 -30.24 -12.04 33.09
CA LYS A 2 -30.61 -11.30 31.84
C LYS A 2 -30.14 -9.82 31.81
N ARG A 3 -28.97 -9.50 32.40
CA ARG A 3 -28.41 -8.12 32.41
C ARG A 3 -27.22 -7.89 31.46
N LYS A 4 -26.77 -8.92 30.74
CA LYS A 4 -25.55 -8.87 29.93
C LYS A 4 -25.72 -8.20 28.56
N ASN A 5 -26.95 -8.04 28.05
CA ASN A 5 -27.18 -7.60 26.66
C ASN A 5 -27.29 -6.08 26.45
N LYS A 6 -27.69 -5.31 27.47
CA LYS A 6 -27.80 -3.84 27.31
C LYS A 6 -26.47 -3.11 27.37
N SER A 7 -25.53 -3.61 28.18
CA SER A 7 -24.19 -2.99 28.29
C SER A 7 -23.33 -3.19 27.03
N SER A 8 -23.42 -4.36 26.40
CA SER A 8 -22.67 -4.66 25.17
C SER A 8 -23.16 -3.82 23.97
N ILE A 9 -24.47 -3.61 23.84
CA ILE A 9 -25.05 -2.77 22.77
C ILE A 9 -24.66 -1.29 22.97
N SER A 10 -24.71 -0.81 24.21
CA SER A 10 -24.28 0.56 24.52
C SER A 10 -22.81 0.77 24.24
N GLN A 11 -21.93 -0.16 24.62
CA GLN A 11 -20.50 -0.11 24.35
C GLN A 11 -20.21 -0.16 22.84
N ALA A 12 -20.91 -0.99 22.08
CA ALA A 12 -20.80 -1.06 20.64
C ALA A 12 -21.19 0.27 19.98
N ARG A 13 -22.29 0.88 20.38
CA ARG A 13 -22.73 2.19 19.84
C ARG A 13 -21.71 3.29 20.13
N THR A 14 -21.14 3.33 21.32
CA THR A 14 -20.10 4.29 21.67
C THR A 14 -18.84 4.04 20.84
N ALA A 15 -18.41 2.78 20.69
CA ALA A 15 -17.24 2.43 19.88
C ALA A 15 -17.45 2.83 18.41
N TYR A 16 -18.60 2.51 17.81
CA TYR A 16 -18.91 2.95 16.44
C TYR A 16 -18.96 4.47 16.31
N GLY A 17 -19.55 5.18 17.28
CA GLY A 17 -19.59 6.64 17.29
C GLY A 17 -18.19 7.28 17.32
N MET A 18 -17.25 6.67 18.04
CA MET A 18 -15.86 7.14 18.10
C MET A 18 -15.07 6.85 16.82
N ILE A 19 -15.37 5.74 16.13
CA ILE A 19 -14.68 5.33 14.89
C ILE A 19 -15.29 6.01 13.67
N THR A 20 -16.59 6.35 13.69
CA THR A 20 -17.32 6.91 12.55
C THR A 20 -16.64 8.10 11.89
N PRO A 21 -16.15 9.15 12.61
CA PRO A 21 -15.52 10.29 11.95
C PRO A 21 -14.25 9.90 11.20
N ALA A 22 -13.43 9.01 11.75
CA ALA A 22 -12.24 8.51 11.07
C ALA A 22 -12.61 7.67 9.83
N MET A 23 -13.61 6.80 9.94
CA MET A 23 -14.10 6.00 8.83
C MET A 23 -14.68 6.85 7.70
N LEU A 24 -15.42 7.92 8.01
CA LEU A 24 -15.95 8.84 7.00
C LEU A 24 -14.84 9.55 6.23
N ILE A 25 -13.80 10.00 6.92
CA ILE A 25 -12.64 10.63 6.29
C ILE A 25 -11.91 9.62 5.39
N ILE A 26 -11.62 8.42 5.89
CA ILE A 26 -10.91 7.38 5.13
C ILE A 26 -11.74 6.96 3.91
N MET A 27 -13.05 6.76 4.07
CA MET A 27 -13.93 6.41 2.96
C MET A 27 -14.07 7.55 1.95
N GLY A 28 -14.20 8.79 2.39
CA GLY A 28 -14.28 9.94 1.49
C GLY A 28 -13.00 10.17 0.70
N LEU A 29 -11.87 10.21 1.39
CA LEU A 29 -10.57 10.46 0.74
C LEU A 29 -10.01 9.25 0.00
N GLY A 30 -10.33 8.02 0.44
CA GLY A 30 -9.86 6.80 -0.20
C GLY A 30 -10.80 6.27 -1.27
N LEU A 31 -12.08 6.14 -0.96
CA LEU A 31 -13.05 5.51 -1.86
C LEU A 31 -13.38 6.40 -3.07
N PHE A 32 -13.45 7.72 -2.87
CA PHE A 32 -13.78 8.66 -3.97
C PHE A 32 -12.76 8.58 -5.12
N PRO A 33 -11.43 8.67 -4.91
CA PRO A 33 -10.46 8.53 -6.00
C PRO A 33 -10.50 7.15 -6.65
N VAL A 34 -10.78 6.08 -5.90
CA VAL A 34 -10.90 4.72 -6.45
C VAL A 34 -12.10 4.62 -7.39
N LEU A 35 -13.28 5.08 -6.96
CA LEU A 35 -14.48 5.08 -7.81
C LEU A 35 -14.30 5.99 -9.03
N PHE A 36 -13.65 7.13 -8.85
CA PHE A 36 -13.34 8.05 -9.94
C PHE A 36 -12.39 7.40 -10.96
N THR A 37 -11.34 6.74 -10.52
CA THR A 37 -10.41 6.00 -11.38
C THR A 37 -11.12 4.87 -12.13
N LEU A 38 -12.01 4.12 -11.47
CA LEU A 38 -12.82 3.09 -12.11
C LEU A 38 -13.72 3.69 -13.19
N TRP A 39 -14.34 4.83 -12.91
CA TRP A 39 -15.14 5.53 -13.92
C TRP A 39 -14.31 5.95 -15.13
N PHE A 40 -13.13 6.56 -14.88
CA PHE A 40 -12.21 6.95 -15.97
C PHE A 40 -11.70 5.76 -16.76
N SER A 41 -11.48 4.61 -16.15
CA SER A 41 -11.00 3.40 -16.84
C SER A 41 -11.98 2.86 -17.88
N LEU A 42 -13.28 3.19 -17.73
CA LEU A 42 -14.34 2.82 -18.67
C LEU A 42 -14.59 3.87 -19.75
N ASN A 43 -13.87 4.99 -19.67
CA ASN A 43 -14.02 6.09 -20.63
C ASN A 43 -12.72 6.29 -21.43
N ASP A 44 -12.87 6.74 -22.66
CA ASP A 44 -11.77 7.26 -23.47
C ASP A 44 -11.56 8.72 -23.10
N VAL A 45 -10.42 9.03 -22.49
CA VAL A 45 -10.06 10.36 -22.01
C VAL A 45 -8.98 10.92 -22.91
N ASN A 46 -9.37 11.86 -23.78
CA ASN A 46 -8.41 12.54 -24.63
C ASN A 46 -7.72 13.67 -23.82
N PRO A 47 -6.40 13.66 -23.62
CA PRO A 47 -5.70 14.66 -22.80
C PRO A 47 -5.87 16.11 -23.29
N GLY A 48 -6.29 16.32 -24.55
CA GLY A 48 -6.49 17.63 -25.15
C GLY A 48 -7.95 18.10 -25.18
N SER A 49 -8.91 17.27 -24.81
CA SER A 49 -10.33 17.63 -24.78
C SER A 49 -10.97 17.10 -23.51
N LEU A 50 -11.79 17.94 -22.86
CA LEU A 50 -12.58 17.54 -21.69
C LEU A 50 -13.73 16.56 -22.05
N VAL A 51 -13.78 16.08 -23.29
CA VAL A 51 -14.81 15.18 -23.78
C VAL A 51 -14.39 13.75 -23.45
N THR A 52 -15.09 13.15 -22.51
CA THR A 52 -14.96 11.73 -22.20
C THR A 52 -16.03 10.95 -22.95
N LYS A 53 -15.62 9.91 -23.68
CA LYS A 53 -16.55 8.99 -24.37
C LYS A 53 -16.55 7.66 -23.64
N PHE A 54 -17.71 7.19 -23.22
CA PHE A 54 -17.84 5.87 -22.62
C PHE A 54 -17.50 4.77 -23.63
N VAL A 55 -16.47 3.98 -23.33
CA VAL A 55 -15.97 2.90 -24.21
C VAL A 55 -16.06 1.51 -23.55
N GLY A 56 -16.60 1.44 -22.34
CA GLY A 56 -16.75 0.20 -21.58
C GLY A 56 -15.40 -0.47 -21.32
N LEU A 57 -15.27 -1.75 -21.63
CA LEU A 57 -14.07 -2.54 -21.38
C LEU A 57 -13.02 -2.48 -22.50
N LYS A 58 -13.18 -1.61 -23.49
CA LYS A 58 -12.26 -1.51 -24.63
C LYS A 58 -10.82 -1.23 -24.18
N ASN A 59 -10.63 -0.31 -23.24
CA ASN A 59 -9.30 0.03 -22.71
C ASN A 59 -8.60 -1.19 -22.08
N TYR A 60 -9.37 -2.02 -21.39
CA TYR A 60 -8.84 -3.25 -20.79
C TYR A 60 -8.43 -4.27 -21.85
N ALA A 61 -9.29 -4.46 -22.87
CA ALA A 61 -8.97 -5.38 -23.97
C ALA A 61 -7.72 -4.93 -24.73
N GLU A 62 -7.57 -3.63 -24.97
CA GLU A 62 -6.41 -3.05 -25.64
C GLU A 62 -5.13 -3.24 -24.81
N VAL A 63 -5.15 -2.93 -23.53
CA VAL A 63 -3.99 -3.13 -22.63
C VAL A 63 -3.60 -4.60 -22.55
N MET A 64 -4.57 -5.51 -22.37
CA MET A 64 -4.32 -6.96 -22.25
C MET A 64 -3.84 -7.58 -23.57
N SER A 65 -4.08 -6.97 -24.70
CA SER A 65 -3.59 -7.42 -26.02
C SER A 65 -2.12 -7.06 -26.25
N THR A 66 -1.55 -6.14 -25.45
CA THR A 66 -0.17 -5.69 -25.64
C THR A 66 0.84 -6.65 -24.98
N HIS A 67 1.89 -7.00 -25.71
CA HIS A 67 3.00 -7.78 -25.17
C HIS A 67 3.69 -7.05 -23.99
N ALA A 68 3.73 -5.72 -24.04
CA ALA A 68 4.32 -4.90 -22.98
C ALA A 68 3.63 -5.10 -21.63
N PHE A 69 2.30 -5.22 -21.60
CA PHE A 69 1.54 -5.49 -20.37
C PHE A 69 1.98 -6.80 -19.71
N TRP A 70 2.00 -7.89 -20.46
CA TRP A 70 2.37 -9.21 -19.94
C TRP A 70 3.82 -9.28 -19.49
N ASN A 71 4.72 -8.63 -20.22
CA ASN A 71 6.12 -8.52 -19.83
C ASN A 71 6.29 -7.73 -18.52
N SER A 72 5.63 -6.58 -18.41
CA SER A 72 5.66 -5.77 -17.18
C SER A 72 5.06 -6.51 -16.00
N LEU A 73 3.96 -7.26 -16.21
CA LEU A 73 3.32 -8.05 -15.17
C LEU A 73 4.26 -9.15 -14.67
N LYS A 74 4.91 -9.89 -15.57
CA LYS A 74 5.90 -10.93 -15.21
C LYS A 74 7.06 -10.35 -14.40
N ILE A 75 7.65 -9.25 -14.88
CA ILE A 75 8.75 -8.58 -14.19
C ILE A 75 8.33 -8.11 -12.81
N THR A 76 7.16 -7.48 -12.71
CA THR A 76 6.62 -6.98 -11.43
C THR A 76 6.37 -8.13 -10.45
N LEU A 77 5.75 -9.22 -10.89
CA LEU A 77 5.49 -10.40 -10.04
C LEU A 77 6.80 -11.04 -9.58
N TYR A 78 7.73 -11.28 -10.52
CA TYR A 78 9.04 -11.86 -10.19
C TYR A 78 9.77 -10.97 -9.17
N PHE A 79 9.90 -9.68 -9.45
CA PHE A 79 10.56 -8.73 -8.57
C PHE A 79 9.90 -8.67 -7.19
N SER A 80 8.57 -8.59 -7.14
CA SER A 80 7.82 -8.52 -5.88
C SER A 80 8.02 -9.78 -5.04
N VAL A 81 7.87 -10.96 -5.63
CA VAL A 81 8.02 -12.24 -4.91
C VAL A 81 9.43 -12.39 -4.36
N VAL A 82 10.44 -12.18 -5.21
CA VAL A 82 11.85 -12.30 -4.81
C VAL A 82 12.19 -11.28 -3.72
N SER A 83 11.80 -10.02 -3.90
CA SER A 83 12.05 -8.96 -2.91
C SER A 83 11.39 -9.25 -1.57
N VAL A 84 10.13 -9.69 -1.56
CA VAL A 84 9.40 -10.01 -0.32
C VAL A 84 10.06 -11.18 0.40
N ILE A 85 10.44 -12.25 -0.31
CA ILE A 85 11.13 -13.40 0.30
C ILE A 85 12.44 -12.95 0.95
N ILE A 86 13.27 -12.19 0.23
CA ILE A 86 14.54 -11.68 0.76
C ILE A 86 14.30 -10.78 1.99
N GLN A 87 13.32 -9.88 1.92
CA GLN A 87 12.97 -8.99 3.03
C GLN A 87 12.50 -9.76 4.27
N ILE A 88 11.67 -10.81 4.09
CA ILE A 88 11.21 -11.64 5.21
C ILE A 88 12.40 -12.36 5.86
N ILE A 89 13.26 -12.97 5.05
CA ILE A 89 14.43 -13.70 5.55
C ILE A 89 15.35 -12.74 6.31
N LEU A 90 15.78 -11.65 5.70
CA LEU A 90 16.69 -10.68 6.30
C LEU A 90 16.07 -10.00 7.52
N GLY A 91 14.79 -9.63 7.44
CA GLY A 91 14.06 -9.02 8.54
C GLY A 91 13.95 -9.96 9.75
N THR A 92 13.64 -11.24 9.49
CA THR A 92 13.56 -12.27 10.55
C THR A 92 14.91 -12.52 11.19
N LEU A 93 15.96 -12.68 10.39
CA LEU A 93 17.33 -12.85 10.91
C LEU A 93 17.75 -11.65 11.75
N THR A 94 17.49 -10.44 11.28
CA THR A 94 17.78 -9.21 12.03
C THR A 94 16.98 -9.14 13.33
N ALA A 95 15.69 -9.50 13.30
CA ALA A 95 14.86 -9.53 14.50
C ALA A 95 15.35 -10.54 15.53
N LEU A 96 15.76 -11.73 15.08
CA LEU A 96 16.32 -12.76 15.96
C LEU A 96 17.65 -12.31 16.61
N LEU A 97 18.55 -11.70 15.83
CA LEU A 97 19.79 -11.12 16.36
C LEU A 97 19.51 -10.03 17.38
N LEU A 98 18.60 -9.11 17.09
CA LEU A 98 18.22 -8.03 18.00
C LEU A 98 17.41 -8.50 19.20
N ASN A 99 16.89 -9.70 19.20
CA ASN A 99 16.21 -10.28 20.36
C ASN A 99 17.18 -10.84 21.41
N GLN A 100 18.42 -11.10 21.03
CA GLN A 100 19.45 -11.58 21.96
C GLN A 100 19.91 -10.47 22.91
N ASN A 101 20.35 -10.88 24.10
CA ASN A 101 20.91 -9.97 25.10
C ASN A 101 22.42 -9.80 24.88
N PHE A 102 22.82 -8.70 24.21
CA PHE A 102 24.23 -8.35 24.01
C PHE A 102 24.51 -6.88 24.38
N LYS A 103 25.78 -6.60 24.70
CA LYS A 103 26.23 -5.24 25.00
C LYS A 103 26.15 -4.38 23.73
N GLY A 104 25.53 -3.19 23.81
CA GLY A 104 25.35 -2.30 22.66
C GLY A 104 24.09 -2.52 21.83
N ARG A 105 23.17 -3.42 22.25
CA ARG A 105 21.90 -3.71 21.57
C ARG A 105 21.09 -2.44 21.22
N GLY A 106 21.04 -1.46 22.14
CA GLY A 106 20.34 -0.19 21.91
C GLY A 106 20.94 0.63 20.77
N PHE A 107 22.25 0.67 20.67
CA PHE A 107 22.98 1.36 19.61
C PHE A 107 22.74 0.71 18.25
N VAL A 108 22.83 -0.63 18.16
CA VAL A 108 22.57 -1.37 16.92
C VAL A 108 21.12 -1.18 16.45
N ARG A 109 20.14 -1.18 17.37
CA ARG A 109 18.74 -0.86 17.03
C ARG A 109 18.57 0.54 16.45
N GLY A 110 19.31 1.52 16.99
CA GLY A 110 19.32 2.89 16.47
C GLY A 110 19.85 2.97 15.03
N ILE A 111 20.98 2.30 14.77
CA ILE A 111 21.61 2.29 13.44
C ILE A 111 20.68 1.67 12.38
N ILE A 112 19.99 0.56 12.70
CA ILE A 112 19.08 -0.12 11.75
C ILE A 112 17.88 0.76 11.38
N LEU A 113 17.50 1.72 12.22
CA LEU A 113 16.43 2.66 11.91
C LEU A 113 16.87 3.82 11.01
N ILE A 114 18.16 4.11 10.90
CA ILE A 114 18.68 5.24 10.08
C ILE A 114 18.23 5.14 8.62
N PRO A 115 18.38 4.00 7.92
CA PRO A 115 17.93 3.88 6.54
C PRO A 115 16.44 4.15 6.33
N TRP A 116 15.62 3.86 7.34
CA TRP A 116 14.18 4.12 7.29
C TRP A 116 13.84 5.61 7.37
N ALA A 117 14.69 6.41 8.03
CA ALA A 117 14.54 7.86 8.11
C ALA A 117 14.89 8.59 6.81
N VAL A 118 15.62 7.93 5.88
CA VAL A 118 16.00 8.52 4.58
C VAL A 118 14.81 8.46 3.62
N PRO A 119 14.38 9.60 3.04
CA PRO A 119 13.31 9.61 2.04
C PRO A 119 13.65 8.69 0.85
N THR A 120 12.69 7.89 0.40
CA THR A 120 12.87 6.91 -0.67
C THR A 120 13.42 7.53 -1.97
N ILE A 121 13.00 8.76 -2.29
CA ILE A 121 13.48 9.51 -3.46
C ILE A 121 14.98 9.79 -3.35
N VAL A 122 15.46 10.20 -2.17
CA VAL A 122 16.89 10.47 -1.94
C VAL A 122 17.69 9.19 -2.10
N ASN A 123 17.20 8.10 -1.50
CA ASN A 123 17.82 6.78 -1.61
C ASN A 123 17.90 6.31 -3.06
N ALA A 124 16.81 6.39 -3.81
CA ALA A 124 16.77 6.03 -5.23
C ALA A 124 17.77 6.85 -6.07
N ASN A 125 17.87 8.17 -5.83
CA ASN A 125 18.83 9.02 -6.52
C ASN A 125 20.28 8.68 -6.15
N LEU A 126 20.58 8.40 -4.89
CA LEU A 126 21.93 7.98 -4.48
C LEU A 126 22.36 6.70 -5.23
N TRP A 127 21.50 5.69 -5.31
CA TRP A 127 21.78 4.48 -6.08
C TRP A 127 22.01 4.75 -7.57
N LYS A 128 21.19 5.63 -8.16
CA LYS A 128 21.36 6.04 -9.57
C LYS A 128 22.69 6.77 -9.82
N TRP A 129 23.26 7.45 -8.82
CA TRP A 129 24.55 8.13 -8.95
C TRP A 129 25.73 7.19 -8.75
N ILE A 130 25.54 6.09 -8.02
CA ILE A 130 26.57 5.10 -7.73
C ILE A 130 26.75 4.13 -8.91
N PHE A 131 25.66 3.80 -9.64
CA PHE A 131 25.64 2.87 -10.77
C PHE A 131 25.31 3.57 -12.09
#